data_59bf083d05024a46af758a814882f2bd
#
_entry.id   59bf083d05024a46af758a814882f2bd
#
_cell.length_a   1.000
_cell.length_b   1.000
_cell.length_c   1.000
_cell.angle_alpha   90.00
_cell.angle_beta   90.00
_cell.angle_gamma   90.00
#
_symmetry.space_group_name_H-M   'P 1'
#
loop_
_entity.id
_entity.type
_entity.pdbx_description
1 polymer ?
#
loop_
_entity_poly.entity_id
_entity_poly.type
_entity_poly.pdbx_seq_one_letter_code
_entity_poly.pdbx_strand_id
1 'polypeptide(L)'
;MALPLNDKKTTLKNSESTSYTIPLILVTSLFFLWGLANSLNGSLVKQFQTALDLQRWQANIVETAFYFGYFAMALPAGYVMKKMGYKAGILMGLVLYAAGSFLFYPAAEVRIYGFFLAALFLMASGIAFLETAANLYVTVLGDPKKGDFRLNLAQSFNGMSIILGPIIGGLFIFSEKEYTREMIQALPAAEAEAIRISQAASVQ
;
A
#
# COMPACT_ATOMS: atom_id res chain seq x y z
N MET A 1 21.19 -61.75 -37.54
CA MET A 1 21.64 -61.44 -36.17
C MET A 1 21.13 -60.06 -35.87
N ALA A 2 19.92 -59.95 -35.25
CA ALA A 2 19.23 -58.73 -34.98
C ALA A 2 19.58 -58.25 -33.55
N LEU A 3 20.11 -57.07 -33.42
CA LEU A 3 20.40 -56.41 -32.13
C LEU A 3 19.07 -55.99 -31.48
N PRO A 4 18.87 -56.21 -30.17
CA PRO A 4 17.68 -55.73 -29.47
C PRO A 4 17.72 -54.22 -29.29
N LEU A 5 16.69 -53.56 -29.78
CA LEU A 5 16.43 -52.12 -29.47
C LEU A 5 16.14 -52.00 -27.97
N ASN A 6 17.08 -51.44 -27.25
CA ASN A 6 16.94 -51.13 -25.84
C ASN A 6 15.95 -49.94 -25.69
N ASP A 7 14.68 -50.30 -25.43
CA ASP A 7 13.61 -49.37 -25.12
C ASP A 7 13.85 -48.75 -23.71
N LYS A 8 14.76 -47.78 -23.66
CA LYS A 8 14.84 -46.88 -22.52
C LYS A 8 13.60 -46.03 -22.54
N LYS A 9 12.50 -46.55 -22.00
CA LYS A 9 11.42 -45.74 -21.47
C LYS A 9 12.07 -44.79 -20.48
N THR A 10 12.39 -43.62 -20.96
CA THR A 10 12.73 -42.48 -20.13
C THR A 10 11.52 -42.25 -19.22
N THR A 11 11.63 -42.71 -17.99
CA THR A 11 10.74 -42.35 -16.91
C THR A 11 10.77 -40.82 -16.85
N LEU A 12 9.78 -40.20 -17.47
CA LEU A 12 9.47 -38.82 -17.28
C LEU A 12 9.22 -38.67 -15.77
N LYS A 13 10.27 -38.25 -15.09
CA LYS A 13 10.23 -37.87 -13.71
C LYS A 13 9.06 -36.93 -13.61
N ASN A 14 8.01 -37.34 -12.91
CA ASN A 14 6.92 -36.48 -12.51
C ASN A 14 7.58 -35.24 -11.89
N SER A 15 7.70 -34.17 -12.67
CA SER A 15 7.97 -32.86 -12.11
C SER A 15 6.77 -32.59 -11.22
N GLU A 16 7.00 -32.66 -9.91
CA GLU A 16 6.04 -32.18 -8.94
C GLU A 16 5.57 -30.84 -9.47
N SER A 17 4.31 -30.78 -9.86
CA SER A 17 3.69 -29.56 -10.32
C SER A 17 3.68 -28.62 -9.12
N THR A 18 4.73 -27.80 -9.01
CA THR A 18 4.83 -26.81 -7.96
C THR A 18 3.56 -25.97 -8.04
N SER A 19 2.68 -26.14 -7.07
CA SER A 19 1.41 -25.42 -7.04
C SER A 19 1.70 -23.94 -6.77
N TYR A 20 1.50 -23.10 -7.77
CA TYR A 20 1.63 -21.64 -7.66
C TYR A 20 0.36 -20.97 -7.10
N THR A 21 -0.65 -21.76 -6.75
CA THR A 21 -1.96 -21.24 -6.29
C THR A 21 -1.82 -20.47 -4.99
N ILE A 22 -1.12 -21.02 -3.99
CA ILE A 22 -0.92 -20.35 -2.70
C ILE A 22 -0.13 -19.04 -2.87
N PRO A 23 1.05 -19.01 -3.53
CA PRO A 23 1.75 -17.76 -3.81
C PRO A 23 0.90 -16.75 -4.58
N LEU A 24 0.10 -17.18 -5.55
CA LEU A 24 -0.79 -16.30 -6.30
C LEU A 24 -1.88 -15.70 -5.42
N ILE A 25 -2.53 -16.49 -4.58
CA ILE A 25 -3.52 -15.98 -3.62
C ILE A 25 -2.90 -14.96 -2.68
N LEU A 26 -1.73 -15.26 -2.10
CA LEU A 26 -1.04 -14.35 -1.18
C LEU A 26 -0.69 -13.02 -1.85
N VAL A 27 -0.14 -13.06 -3.07
CA VAL A 27 0.19 -11.82 -3.79
C VAL A 27 -1.07 -11.05 -4.19
N THR A 28 -2.10 -11.71 -4.68
CA THR A 28 -3.38 -11.08 -5.02
C THR A 28 -4.03 -10.44 -3.80
N SER A 29 -3.99 -11.11 -2.64
CA SER A 29 -4.45 -10.54 -1.37
C SER A 29 -3.64 -9.30 -0.96
N LEU A 30 -2.33 -9.32 -1.22
CA LEU A 30 -1.46 -8.19 -0.98
C LEU A 30 -1.85 -6.98 -1.86
N PHE A 31 -2.17 -7.20 -3.15
CA PHE A 31 -2.69 -6.15 -4.04
C PHE A 31 -3.99 -5.52 -3.51
N PHE A 32 -4.89 -6.36 -3.02
CA PHE A 32 -6.14 -5.88 -2.41
C PHE A 32 -5.86 -5.06 -1.14
N LEU A 33 -5.04 -5.58 -0.23
CA LEU A 33 -4.75 -4.93 1.06
C LEU A 33 -4.05 -3.59 0.91
N TRP A 34 -3.01 -3.51 0.05
CA TRP A 34 -2.35 -2.22 -0.14
C TRP A 34 -3.24 -1.22 -0.89
N GLY A 35 -4.05 -1.68 -1.86
CA GLY A 35 -5.01 -0.83 -2.54
C GLY A 35 -6.06 -0.27 -1.57
N LEU A 36 -6.53 -1.11 -0.63
CA LEU A 36 -7.42 -0.68 0.46
C LEU A 36 -6.72 0.36 1.35
N ALA A 37 -5.50 0.07 1.80
CA ALA A 37 -4.73 0.96 2.63
C ALA A 37 -4.45 2.30 1.92
N ASN A 38 -4.11 2.28 0.63
CA ASN A 38 -3.90 3.49 -0.17
C ASN A 38 -5.17 4.31 -0.34
N SER A 39 -6.31 3.64 -0.56
CA SER A 39 -7.62 4.30 -0.65
C SER A 39 -8.03 4.96 0.67
N LEU A 40 -7.80 4.30 1.80
CA LEU A 40 -8.04 4.84 3.14
C LEU A 40 -7.09 6.00 3.47
N ASN A 41 -5.84 5.95 3.00
CA ASN A 41 -4.84 6.99 3.25
C ASN A 41 -5.31 8.37 2.75
N GLY A 42 -5.94 8.46 1.58
CA GLY A 42 -6.49 9.72 1.07
C GLY A 42 -7.50 10.37 2.01
N SER A 43 -8.27 9.56 2.70
CA SER A 43 -9.25 10.00 3.70
C SER A 43 -8.58 10.42 5.01
N LEU A 44 -7.60 9.65 5.47
CA LEU A 44 -6.80 9.96 6.66
C LEU A 44 -6.02 11.28 6.48
N VAL A 45 -5.44 11.52 5.31
CA VAL A 45 -4.75 12.77 4.99
C VAL A 45 -5.67 13.97 5.14
N LYS A 46 -6.92 13.90 4.67
CA LYS A 46 -7.90 14.98 4.86
C LYS A 46 -8.20 15.26 6.33
N GLN A 47 -8.36 14.23 7.15
CA GLN A 47 -8.59 14.38 8.58
C GLN A 47 -7.39 15.04 9.28
N PHE A 48 -6.17 14.63 8.92
CA PHE A 48 -4.95 15.28 9.43
C PHE A 48 -4.84 16.74 9.01
N GLN A 49 -5.19 17.06 7.76
CA GLN A 49 -5.22 18.44 7.29
C GLN A 49 -6.15 19.29 8.14
N THR A 50 -7.31 18.74 8.51
CA THR A 50 -8.29 19.40 9.38
C THR A 50 -7.79 19.51 10.82
N ALA A 51 -7.25 18.42 11.37
CA ALA A 51 -6.74 18.37 12.75
C ALA A 51 -5.56 19.32 12.99
N LEU A 52 -4.69 19.50 11.99
CA LEU A 52 -3.52 20.38 12.04
C LEU A 52 -3.81 21.80 11.52
N ASP A 53 -5.04 22.12 11.12
CA ASP A 53 -5.45 23.40 10.53
C ASP A 53 -4.53 23.83 9.36
N LEU A 54 -4.19 22.90 8.47
CA LEU A 54 -3.23 23.15 7.40
C LEU A 54 -3.78 24.12 6.36
N GLN A 55 -2.94 25.04 5.92
CA GLN A 55 -3.24 25.92 4.79
C GLN A 55 -3.19 25.11 3.46
N ARG A 56 -3.83 25.63 2.42
CA ARG A 56 -3.88 24.94 1.10
C ARG A 56 -2.50 24.55 0.55
N TRP A 57 -1.51 25.42 0.70
CA TRP A 57 -0.15 25.11 0.24
C TRP A 57 0.52 23.99 1.06
N GLN A 58 0.24 23.90 2.36
CA GLN A 58 0.72 22.81 3.22
C GLN A 58 0.05 21.49 2.83
N ALA A 59 -1.24 21.51 2.51
CA ALA A 59 -1.95 20.36 1.98
C ALA A 59 -1.31 19.82 0.68
N ASN A 60 -0.92 20.72 -0.23
CA ASN A 60 -0.21 20.34 -1.46
C ASN A 60 1.17 19.74 -1.18
N ILE A 61 1.89 20.21 -0.14
CA ILE A 61 3.17 19.61 0.26
C ILE A 61 2.95 18.18 0.80
N VAL A 62 1.82 17.91 1.47
CA VAL A 62 1.47 16.55 1.93
C VAL A 62 1.40 15.58 0.74
N GLU A 63 0.67 15.94 -0.31
CA GLU A 63 0.60 15.13 -1.53
C GLU A 63 1.96 15.03 -2.22
N THR A 64 2.70 16.14 -2.28
CA THR A 64 4.06 16.15 -2.86
C THR A 64 5.00 15.22 -2.10
N ALA A 65 4.97 15.22 -0.77
CA ALA A 65 5.80 14.34 0.06
C ALA A 65 5.48 12.85 -0.20
N PHE A 66 4.20 12.51 -0.36
CA PHE A 66 3.77 11.17 -0.69
C PHE A 66 4.29 10.73 -2.07
N TYR A 67 4.01 11.49 -3.11
CA TYR A 67 4.47 11.15 -4.47
C TYR A 67 5.99 11.22 -4.62
N PHE A 68 6.66 12.10 -3.87
CA PHE A 68 8.12 12.15 -3.84
C PHE A 68 8.71 10.90 -3.20
N GLY A 69 8.12 10.38 -2.10
CA GLY A 69 8.50 9.12 -1.50
C GLY A 69 8.37 7.96 -2.48
N TYR A 70 7.27 7.94 -3.22
CA TYR A 70 7.01 6.95 -4.27
C TYR A 70 8.08 6.99 -5.37
N PHE A 71 8.34 8.17 -5.91
CA PHE A 71 9.35 8.38 -6.96
C PHE A 71 10.76 8.03 -6.48
N ALA A 72 11.17 8.55 -5.32
CA ALA A 72 12.52 8.38 -4.79
C ALA A 72 12.84 6.91 -4.50
N MET A 73 11.85 6.12 -4.07
CA MET A 73 12.04 4.73 -3.67
C MET A 73 11.84 3.71 -4.78
N ALA A 74 11.37 4.10 -5.95
CA ALA A 74 11.21 3.19 -7.10
C ALA A 74 12.55 2.60 -7.55
N LEU A 75 13.61 3.40 -7.66
CA LEU A 75 14.94 2.93 -8.02
C LEU A 75 15.59 2.05 -6.93
N PRO A 76 15.63 2.45 -5.64
CA PRO A 76 16.07 1.57 -4.55
C PRO A 76 15.32 0.24 -4.50
N ALA A 77 14.01 0.23 -4.71
CA ALA A 77 13.20 -0.98 -4.75
C ALA A 77 13.69 -1.94 -5.86
N GLY A 78 13.88 -1.43 -7.08
CA GLY A 78 14.41 -2.20 -8.19
C GLY A 78 15.80 -2.78 -7.90
N TYR A 79 16.67 -2.01 -7.26
CA TYR A 79 18.01 -2.45 -6.87
C TYR A 79 17.98 -3.57 -5.83
N VAL A 80 17.16 -3.43 -4.79
CA VAL A 80 16.98 -4.48 -3.76
C VAL A 80 16.48 -5.77 -4.38
N MET A 81 15.46 -5.69 -5.24
CA MET A 81 14.94 -6.88 -5.93
C MET A 81 15.99 -7.56 -6.80
N LYS A 82 16.81 -6.79 -7.51
CA LYS A 82 17.90 -7.35 -8.34
C LYS A 82 18.93 -8.09 -7.50
N LYS A 83 19.26 -7.61 -6.28
CA LYS A 83 20.27 -8.23 -5.41
C LYS A 83 19.72 -9.32 -4.50
N MET A 84 18.54 -9.13 -3.91
CA MET A 84 18.00 -9.95 -2.83
C MET A 84 16.72 -10.69 -3.22
N GLY A 85 16.21 -10.47 -4.45
CA GLY A 85 15.00 -11.11 -4.97
C GLY A 85 13.71 -10.42 -4.54
N TYR A 86 12.61 -10.86 -5.15
CA TYR A 86 11.26 -10.26 -4.96
C TYR A 86 10.76 -10.35 -3.52
N LYS A 87 11.04 -11.48 -2.83
CA LYS A 87 10.64 -11.67 -1.43
C LYS A 87 11.22 -10.59 -0.51
N ALA A 88 12.49 -10.25 -0.69
CA ALA A 88 13.13 -9.19 0.09
C ALA A 88 12.51 -7.83 -0.20
N GLY A 89 12.20 -7.53 -1.47
CA GLY A 89 11.49 -6.31 -1.85
C GLY A 89 10.13 -6.18 -1.18
N ILE A 90 9.33 -7.26 -1.19
CA ILE A 90 8.01 -7.30 -0.53
C ILE A 90 8.14 -7.10 0.98
N LEU A 91 9.04 -7.86 1.64
CA LEU A 91 9.24 -7.74 3.09
C LEU A 91 9.71 -6.34 3.50
N MET A 92 10.63 -5.74 2.74
CA MET A 92 11.12 -4.39 2.98
C MET A 92 10.02 -3.35 2.81
N GLY A 93 9.18 -3.51 1.79
CA GLY A 93 8.01 -2.68 1.58
C GLY A 93 7.01 -2.78 2.73
N LEU A 94 6.71 -3.98 3.21
CA LEU A 94 5.84 -4.19 4.38
C LEU A 94 6.39 -3.55 5.65
N VAL A 95 7.70 -3.69 5.90
CA VAL A 95 8.35 -3.07 7.06
C VAL A 95 8.31 -1.55 6.99
N LEU A 96 8.64 -0.96 5.84
CA LEU A 96 8.57 0.49 5.63
C LEU A 96 7.14 1.02 5.78
N TYR A 97 6.16 0.29 5.20
CA TYR A 97 4.76 0.67 5.31
C TYR A 97 4.28 0.60 6.76
N ALA A 98 4.58 -0.48 7.48
CA ALA A 98 4.25 -0.64 8.90
C ALA A 98 4.90 0.46 9.76
N ALA A 99 6.19 0.72 9.55
CA ALA A 99 6.90 1.78 10.27
C ALA A 99 6.28 3.16 10.02
N GLY A 100 5.93 3.47 8.76
CA GLY A 100 5.20 4.70 8.41
C GLY A 100 3.84 4.78 9.11
N SER A 101 3.06 3.69 9.09
CA SER A 101 1.75 3.62 9.76
C SER A 101 1.87 3.82 11.28
N PHE A 102 2.84 3.17 11.93
CA PHE A 102 3.09 3.37 13.37
C PHE A 102 3.54 4.79 13.71
N LEU A 103 4.22 5.48 12.78
CA LEU A 103 4.66 6.85 12.99
C LEU A 103 3.48 7.85 12.98
N PHE A 104 2.34 7.49 12.41
CA PHE A 104 1.14 8.31 12.48
C PHE A 104 0.62 8.48 13.91
N TYR A 105 0.76 7.47 14.76
CA TYR A 105 0.33 7.55 16.15
C TYR A 105 1.00 8.73 16.90
N PRO A 106 2.33 8.79 17.03
CA PRO A 106 2.98 9.94 17.66
C PRO A 106 2.77 11.24 16.86
N ALA A 107 2.62 11.18 15.53
CA ALA A 107 2.33 12.36 14.72
C ALA A 107 0.98 12.99 15.10
N ALA A 108 -0.04 12.18 15.40
CA ALA A 108 -1.35 12.63 15.86
C ALA A 108 -1.30 13.22 17.28
N GLU A 109 -0.53 12.60 18.19
CA GLU A 109 -0.38 13.11 19.57
C GLU A 109 0.35 14.44 19.62
N VAL A 110 1.51 14.53 18.96
CA VAL A 110 2.38 15.71 19.02
C VAL A 110 1.89 16.82 18.10
N ARG A 111 1.06 16.50 17.11
CA ARG A 111 0.50 17.44 16.11
C ARG A 111 1.56 18.29 15.40
N ILE A 112 2.74 17.70 15.14
CA ILE A 112 3.80 18.35 14.39
C ILE A 112 3.71 17.97 12.92
N TYR A 113 3.52 18.97 12.06
CA TYR A 113 3.41 18.80 10.61
C TYR A 113 4.57 18.03 9.97
N GLY A 114 5.82 18.28 10.40
CA GLY A 114 6.99 17.56 9.91
C GLY A 114 6.98 16.06 10.22
N PHE A 115 6.43 15.66 11.37
CA PHE A 115 6.25 14.25 11.74
C PHE A 115 5.24 13.56 10.83
N PHE A 116 4.17 14.24 10.51
CA PHE A 116 3.15 13.77 9.58
C PHE A 116 3.72 13.55 8.16
N LEU A 117 4.50 14.51 7.66
CA LEU A 117 5.18 14.38 6.36
C LEU A 117 6.15 13.20 6.33
N ALA A 118 6.92 12.99 7.41
CA ALA A 118 7.85 11.86 7.52
C ALA A 118 7.11 10.51 7.53
N ALA A 119 5.99 10.42 8.24
CA ALA A 119 5.14 9.23 8.25
C ALA A 119 4.60 8.90 6.85
N LEU A 120 4.08 9.90 6.15
CA LEU A 120 3.59 9.75 4.77
C LEU A 120 4.70 9.35 3.80
N PHE A 121 5.85 9.99 3.88
CA PHE A 121 7.00 9.65 3.03
C PHE A 121 7.42 8.19 3.24
N LEU A 122 7.46 7.73 4.49
CA LEU A 122 7.84 6.36 4.83
C LEU A 122 6.80 5.35 4.35
N MET A 123 5.50 5.65 4.51
CA MET A 123 4.41 4.82 3.96
C MET A 123 4.49 4.73 2.44
N ALA A 124 4.62 5.87 1.76
CA ALA A 124 4.73 5.93 0.30
C ALA A 124 5.94 5.14 -0.21
N SER A 125 7.06 5.22 0.50
CA SER A 125 8.25 4.42 0.25
C SER A 125 7.95 2.92 0.34
N GLY A 126 7.23 2.50 1.37
CA GLY A 126 6.78 1.11 1.54
C GLY A 126 5.90 0.63 0.40
N ILE A 127 4.92 1.44 -0.01
CA ILE A 127 4.04 1.10 -1.14
C ILE A 127 4.85 0.99 -2.45
N ALA A 128 5.80 1.89 -2.70
CA ALA A 128 6.65 1.83 -3.89
C ALA A 128 7.44 0.51 -3.96
N PHE A 129 7.99 0.04 -2.84
CA PHE A 129 8.64 -1.28 -2.75
C PHE A 129 7.67 -2.43 -3.01
N LEU A 130 6.49 -2.41 -2.35
CA LEU A 130 5.48 -3.44 -2.51
C LEU A 130 5.00 -3.54 -3.95
N GLU A 131 4.62 -2.43 -4.55
CA GLU A 131 4.09 -2.39 -5.90
C GLU A 131 5.13 -2.84 -6.92
N THR A 132 6.36 -2.32 -6.83
CA THR A 132 7.44 -2.71 -7.75
C THR A 132 7.75 -4.21 -7.64
N ALA A 133 7.84 -4.75 -6.42
CA ALA A 133 8.17 -6.15 -6.20
C ALA A 133 7.03 -7.10 -6.59
N ALA A 134 5.81 -6.78 -6.20
CA ALA A 134 4.67 -7.65 -6.41
C ALA A 134 4.19 -7.68 -7.87
N ASN A 135 4.22 -6.54 -8.57
CA ASN A 135 3.93 -6.48 -10.01
C ASN A 135 4.86 -7.41 -10.82
N LEU A 136 6.15 -7.34 -10.56
CA LEU A 136 7.11 -8.22 -11.23
C LEU A 136 6.97 -9.67 -10.79
N TYR A 137 6.80 -9.91 -9.49
CA TYR A 137 6.68 -11.27 -8.97
C TYR A 137 5.47 -12.02 -9.54
N VAL A 138 4.30 -11.39 -9.63
CA VAL A 138 3.10 -12.03 -10.14
C VAL A 138 3.22 -12.42 -11.62
N THR A 139 3.99 -11.68 -12.42
CA THR A 139 4.20 -12.00 -13.83
C THR A 139 5.09 -13.22 -14.03
N VAL A 140 6.09 -13.42 -13.17
CA VAL A 140 7.03 -14.55 -13.27
C VAL A 140 6.56 -15.79 -12.51
N LEU A 141 5.43 -15.73 -11.83
CA LEU A 141 4.88 -16.83 -11.04
C LEU A 141 4.19 -17.86 -11.93
N GLY A 142 4.79 -19.01 -12.18
CA GLY A 142 4.23 -20.09 -12.99
C GLY A 142 4.45 -19.94 -14.51
N ASP A 143 3.45 -20.30 -15.33
CA ASP A 143 3.57 -20.27 -16.79
C ASP A 143 3.78 -18.84 -17.32
N PRO A 144 4.89 -18.56 -18.02
CA PRO A 144 5.16 -17.22 -18.58
C PRO A 144 4.06 -16.71 -19.52
N LYS A 145 3.38 -17.59 -20.26
CA LYS A 145 2.30 -17.22 -21.19
C LYS A 145 1.07 -16.62 -20.48
N LYS A 146 0.93 -16.86 -19.19
CA LYS A 146 -0.18 -16.37 -18.36
C LYS A 146 0.22 -15.23 -17.44
N GLY A 147 1.40 -14.65 -17.60
CA GLY A 147 1.93 -13.56 -16.77
C GLY A 147 0.99 -12.35 -16.75
N ASP A 148 0.61 -11.89 -17.93
CA ASP A 148 -0.28 -10.72 -18.10
C ASP A 148 -1.67 -10.96 -17.49
N PHE A 149 -2.22 -12.16 -17.66
CA PHE A 149 -3.50 -12.52 -17.05
C PHE A 149 -3.44 -12.45 -15.52
N ARG A 150 -2.37 -13.01 -14.92
CA ARG A 150 -2.19 -12.96 -13.46
C ARG A 150 -2.02 -11.55 -12.94
N LEU A 151 -1.27 -10.70 -13.67
CA LEU A 151 -1.10 -9.30 -13.33
C LEU A 151 -2.44 -8.56 -13.38
N ASN A 152 -3.20 -8.72 -14.46
CA ASN A 152 -4.51 -8.09 -14.60
C ASN A 152 -5.51 -8.57 -13.54
N LEU A 153 -5.46 -9.85 -13.19
CA LEU A 153 -6.27 -10.40 -12.10
C LEU A 153 -5.91 -9.73 -10.76
N ALA A 154 -4.63 -9.66 -10.42
CA ALA A 154 -4.17 -9.03 -9.19
C ALA A 154 -4.54 -7.53 -9.15
N GLN A 155 -4.35 -6.81 -10.26
CA GLN A 155 -4.74 -5.39 -10.38
C GLN A 155 -6.27 -5.18 -10.27
N SER A 156 -7.07 -6.16 -10.71
CA SER A 156 -8.54 -6.09 -10.52
C SER A 156 -8.92 -6.11 -9.04
N PHE A 157 -8.22 -6.89 -8.22
CA PHE A 157 -8.41 -6.88 -6.76
C PHE A 157 -7.95 -5.55 -6.13
N ASN A 158 -6.86 -4.97 -6.63
CA ASN A 158 -6.46 -3.63 -6.23
C ASN A 158 -7.53 -2.59 -6.61
N GLY A 159 -8.04 -2.62 -7.84
CA GLY A 159 -9.14 -1.75 -8.29
C GLY A 159 -10.41 -1.89 -7.45
N MET A 160 -10.78 -3.10 -7.05
CA MET A 160 -11.92 -3.35 -6.16
C MET A 160 -11.74 -2.68 -4.79
N SER A 161 -10.53 -2.67 -4.26
CA SER A 161 -10.22 -2.03 -2.99
C SER A 161 -10.39 -0.51 -3.01
N ILE A 162 -10.20 0.13 -4.17
CA ILE A 162 -10.42 1.57 -4.35
C ILE A 162 -11.89 1.93 -4.15
N ILE A 163 -12.80 1.04 -4.54
CA ILE A 163 -14.25 1.23 -4.34
C ILE A 163 -14.62 0.93 -2.87
N LEU A 164 -14.06 -0.13 -2.29
CA LEU A 164 -14.38 -0.56 -0.94
C LEU A 164 -13.77 0.35 0.15
N GLY A 165 -12.61 0.97 -0.13
CA GLY A 165 -11.92 1.82 0.84
C GLY A 165 -12.76 2.97 1.37
N PRO A 166 -13.36 3.83 0.52
CA PRO A 166 -14.22 4.91 0.98
C PRO A 166 -15.46 4.42 1.74
N ILE A 167 -16.01 3.25 1.37
CA ILE A 167 -17.16 2.65 2.06
C ILE A 167 -16.75 2.22 3.47
N ILE A 168 -15.63 1.49 3.58
CA ILE A 168 -15.09 1.06 4.87
C ILE A 168 -14.67 2.26 5.72
N GLY A 169 -13.99 3.23 5.10
CA GLY A 169 -13.61 4.48 5.77
C GLY A 169 -14.83 5.23 6.31
N GLY A 170 -15.87 5.35 5.50
CA GLY A 170 -17.12 6.01 5.89
C GLY A 170 -17.86 5.30 7.04
N LEU A 171 -17.77 3.97 7.11
CA LEU A 171 -18.43 3.19 8.16
C LEU A 171 -17.68 3.14 9.49
N PHE A 172 -16.33 3.16 9.44
CA PHE A 172 -15.51 2.86 10.62
C PHE A 172 -14.57 3.99 11.05
N ILE A 173 -14.20 4.89 10.12
CA ILE A 173 -13.17 5.92 10.38
C ILE A 173 -13.77 7.32 10.45
N PHE A 174 -14.77 7.60 9.59
CA PHE A 174 -15.33 8.94 9.55
C PHE A 174 -16.37 9.12 10.66
N SER A 175 -16.23 10.21 11.42
CA SER A 175 -17.33 10.75 12.22
C SER A 175 -18.44 11.23 11.27
N GLU A 176 -19.70 11.19 11.74
CA GLU A 176 -20.92 11.49 10.96
C GLU A 176 -20.93 12.86 10.24
N LYS A 177 -19.97 13.74 10.51
CA LYS A 177 -19.84 15.06 9.88
C LYS A 177 -18.43 15.30 9.36
N GLU A 178 -18.29 15.45 8.04
CA GLU A 178 -17.09 16.05 7.46
C GLU A 178 -17.07 17.54 7.77
N TYR A 179 -16.09 17.95 8.57
CA TYR A 179 -15.85 19.36 8.86
C TYR A 179 -14.80 19.91 7.88
N THR A 180 -15.19 20.90 7.06
CA THR A 180 -14.21 21.67 6.28
C THR A 180 -13.52 22.70 7.18
N ARG A 181 -12.34 23.15 6.77
CA ARG A 181 -11.60 24.20 7.47
C ARG A 181 -12.46 25.47 7.69
N GLU A 182 -13.20 25.86 6.66
CA GLU A 182 -14.07 27.04 6.71
C GLU A 182 -15.20 26.87 7.73
N MET A 183 -15.77 25.66 7.85
CA MET A 183 -16.78 25.36 8.87
C MET A 183 -16.19 25.46 10.28
N ILE A 184 -14.98 24.93 10.50
CA ILE A 184 -14.32 24.96 11.80
C ILE A 184 -13.91 26.40 12.18
N GLN A 185 -13.47 27.21 11.23
CA GLN A 185 -13.12 28.60 11.47
C GLN A 185 -14.33 29.49 11.81
N ALA A 186 -15.53 29.08 11.42
CA ALA A 186 -16.78 29.76 11.75
C ALA A 186 -17.32 29.43 13.15
N LEU A 187 -16.74 28.41 13.83
CA LEU A 187 -17.18 27.96 15.15
C LEU A 187 -16.44 28.69 16.27
N PRO A 188 -17.04 28.75 17.49
CA PRO A 188 -16.34 29.21 18.68
C PRO A 188 -15.05 28.40 18.92
N ALA A 189 -14.00 29.05 19.44
CA ALA A 189 -12.68 28.46 19.60
C ALA A 189 -12.69 27.12 20.37
N ALA A 190 -13.52 26.98 21.39
CA ALA A 190 -13.66 25.77 22.19
C ALA A 190 -14.26 24.59 21.39
N GLU A 191 -15.27 24.87 20.56
CA GLU A 191 -15.90 23.87 19.70
C GLU A 191 -14.96 23.46 18.55
N ALA A 192 -14.29 24.43 17.96
CA ALA A 192 -13.29 24.19 16.92
C ALA A 192 -12.16 23.25 17.41
N GLU A 193 -11.67 23.50 18.63
CA GLU A 193 -10.61 22.65 19.23
C GLU A 193 -11.12 21.25 19.59
N ALA A 194 -12.33 21.12 20.10
CA ALA A 194 -12.95 19.82 20.38
C ALA A 194 -13.07 18.96 19.11
N ILE A 195 -13.46 19.58 17.98
CA ILE A 195 -13.54 18.90 16.68
C ILE A 195 -12.14 18.46 16.21
N ARG A 196 -11.13 19.32 16.32
CA ARG A 196 -9.73 18.96 15.94
C ARG A 196 -9.20 17.81 16.77
N ILE A 197 -9.49 17.77 18.07
CA ILE A 197 -9.12 16.66 18.95
C ILE A 197 -9.81 15.38 18.53
N SER A 198 -11.11 15.41 18.27
CA SER A 198 -11.87 14.24 17.83
C SER A 198 -11.38 13.69 16.48
N GLN A 199 -11.05 14.58 15.55
CA GLN A 199 -10.49 14.21 14.25
C GLN A 199 -9.08 13.60 14.37
N ALA A 200 -8.23 14.10 15.24
CA ALA A 200 -6.93 13.51 15.52
C ALA A 200 -7.06 12.13 16.19
N ALA A 201 -8.01 11.95 17.11
CA ALA A 201 -8.25 10.70 17.78
C ALA A 201 -8.81 9.60 16.84
N SER A 202 -9.59 9.97 15.83
CA SER A 202 -10.14 9.02 14.86
C SER A 202 -9.07 8.44 13.90
N VAL A 203 -7.85 8.97 13.93
CA VAL A 203 -6.72 8.56 13.06
C VAL A 203 -5.70 7.69 13.82
N GLN A 204 -5.83 7.58 15.13
CA GLN A 204 -5.02 6.68 15.99
C GLN A 204 -5.55 5.24 15.95
#